data_ab2efdb3849cc4f56ce404c5ca69474e
#
_entry.id   ab2efdb3849cc4f56ce404c5ca69474e
#
_cell.length_a   1.000
_cell.length_b   1.000
_cell.length_c   1.000
_cell.angle_alpha   90.00
_cell.angle_beta   90.00
_cell.angle_gamma   90.00
#
_symmetry.space_group_name_H-M   'P 1'
#
loop_
_entity.id
_entity.type
_entity.pdbx_description
1 polymer ?
#
loop_
_entity_poly.entity_id
_entity_poly.type
_entity_poly.pdbx_seq_one_letter_code
_entity_poly.pdbx_strand_id
1 'polypeptide(L)'
;MICETEKRLLPGAACAVLFVHGILGSPAQFAPFLPLVPQDWSFCNLLLQGHGGGARDFSAASMAVWREQTRQAFAELRAQHETVVIAAHSMGTLFAVQEAVRSPVEGLFLLNVPLHVHVRPRALRNAWLNYGGTPRDPWGQAAVAAYGVERDRNVLHYAGWPPRFFELFGEIRRTRPLVRQLAVPCRAYFSERDELVSVRSARGFADVPQAVVTMLPHSGHAYYEAQEDLPLLQCGFRAMLQQCEKKR
;
A
#
# COMPACT_ATOMS: atom_id res chain seq x y z
N MET A 1 9.43 -5.57 -14.40
CA MET A 1 8.45 -4.77 -13.60
C MET A 1 7.14 -5.54 -13.65
N ILE A 2 6.49 -5.79 -12.50
CA ILE A 2 5.17 -6.45 -12.48
C ILE A 2 4.16 -5.37 -12.86
N CYS A 3 3.66 -5.42 -14.10
CA CYS A 3 2.75 -4.43 -14.68
C CYS A 3 1.31 -4.96 -14.83
N GLU A 4 0.96 -5.99 -14.08
CA GLU A 4 -0.37 -6.60 -14.08
C GLU A 4 -0.77 -7.04 -12.67
N THR A 5 -2.06 -7.25 -12.46
CA THR A 5 -2.56 -7.84 -11.22
C THR A 5 -2.12 -9.29 -11.13
N GLU A 6 -1.41 -9.64 -10.06
CA GLU A 6 -0.97 -11.00 -9.78
C GLU A 6 -1.97 -11.68 -8.84
N LYS A 7 -2.49 -12.85 -9.23
CA LYS A 7 -3.47 -13.60 -8.43
C LYS A 7 -3.02 -15.05 -8.25
N ARG A 8 -3.19 -15.57 -7.04
CA ARG A 8 -3.24 -16.99 -6.74
C ARG A 8 -4.58 -17.26 -6.07
N LEU A 9 -5.53 -17.80 -6.82
CA LEU A 9 -6.86 -18.16 -6.33
C LEU A 9 -6.95 -19.67 -6.23
N LEU A 10 -7.08 -20.17 -5.00
CA LEU A 10 -7.12 -21.60 -4.69
C LEU A 10 -8.57 -21.99 -4.37
N PRO A 11 -9.18 -22.88 -5.15
CA PRO A 11 -10.52 -23.40 -4.84
C PRO A 11 -10.56 -24.01 -3.44
N GLY A 12 -11.51 -23.58 -2.62
CA GLY A 12 -11.69 -24.09 -1.25
C GLY A 12 -10.70 -23.53 -0.21
N ALA A 13 -9.80 -22.64 -0.58
CA ALA A 13 -9.00 -21.92 0.40
C ALA A 13 -9.91 -21.07 1.30
N ALA A 14 -9.71 -21.17 2.61
CA ALA A 14 -10.51 -20.41 3.56
C ALA A 14 -10.01 -18.98 3.75
N CYS A 15 -8.75 -18.72 3.42
CA CYS A 15 -8.06 -17.47 3.71
C CYS A 15 -7.49 -16.81 2.45
N ALA A 16 -7.51 -15.47 2.42
CA ALA A 16 -6.93 -14.70 1.34
C ALA A 16 -6.25 -13.42 1.83
N VAL A 17 -5.30 -12.91 1.03
CA VAL A 17 -4.67 -11.60 1.22
C VAL A 17 -4.93 -10.72 -0.01
N LEU A 18 -5.44 -9.50 0.23
CA LEU A 18 -5.50 -8.45 -0.76
C LEU A 18 -4.32 -7.48 -0.55
N PHE A 19 -3.49 -7.30 -1.57
CA PHE A 19 -2.43 -6.30 -1.56
C PHE A 19 -2.84 -5.08 -2.39
N VAL A 20 -2.65 -3.87 -1.81
CA VAL A 20 -3.05 -2.60 -2.45
C VAL A 20 -1.91 -1.59 -2.38
N HIS A 21 -1.30 -1.29 -3.52
CA HIS A 21 -0.14 -0.40 -3.61
C HIS A 21 -0.49 1.10 -3.46
N GLY A 22 0.53 1.94 -3.33
CA GLY A 22 0.43 3.38 -3.25
C GLY A 22 0.24 4.09 -4.60
N ILE A 23 0.02 5.42 -4.55
CA ILE A 23 -0.01 6.28 -5.74
C ILE A 23 1.35 6.20 -6.48
N LEU A 24 1.31 6.14 -7.80
CA LEU A 24 2.48 5.92 -8.67
C LEU A 24 3.25 4.61 -8.37
N GLY A 25 2.69 3.74 -7.52
CA GLY A 25 3.30 2.47 -7.18
C GLY A 25 2.87 1.33 -8.09
N SER A 26 3.32 0.13 -7.76
CA SER A 26 2.98 -1.11 -8.47
C SER A 26 2.89 -2.29 -7.51
N PRO A 27 2.37 -3.44 -7.95
CA PRO A 27 2.38 -4.69 -7.19
C PRO A 27 3.78 -5.12 -6.71
N ALA A 28 4.85 -4.67 -7.36
CA ALA A 28 6.23 -4.93 -6.95
C ALA A 28 6.58 -4.43 -5.54
N GLN A 29 5.80 -3.47 -4.99
CA GLN A 29 5.96 -3.00 -3.60
C GLN A 29 5.79 -4.13 -2.58
N PHE A 30 5.07 -5.19 -2.94
CA PHE A 30 4.80 -6.33 -2.04
C PHE A 30 5.68 -7.56 -2.31
N ALA A 31 6.65 -7.47 -3.22
CA ALA A 31 7.58 -8.57 -3.51
C ALA A 31 8.23 -9.18 -2.25
N PRO A 32 8.60 -8.42 -1.18
CA PRO A 32 9.16 -8.99 0.04
C PRO A 32 8.15 -9.77 0.89
N PHE A 33 6.84 -9.64 0.65
CA PHE A 33 5.77 -10.23 1.44
C PHE A 33 5.07 -11.39 0.74
N LEU A 34 5.00 -11.40 -0.60
CA LEU A 34 4.35 -12.45 -1.37
C LEU A 34 4.84 -13.86 -1.03
N PRO A 35 6.17 -14.14 -0.88
CA PRO A 35 6.65 -15.46 -0.50
C PRO A 35 6.27 -15.89 0.91
N LEU A 36 5.75 -14.98 1.73
CA LEU A 36 5.35 -15.24 3.12
C LEU A 36 3.87 -15.61 3.24
N VAL A 37 3.08 -15.44 2.16
CA VAL A 37 1.69 -15.87 2.13
C VAL A 37 1.66 -17.42 2.11
N PRO A 38 0.99 -18.08 3.07
CA PRO A 38 0.92 -19.54 3.12
C PRO A 38 0.49 -20.15 1.79
N GLN A 39 0.96 -21.36 1.51
CA GLN A 39 0.72 -22.02 0.21
C GLN A 39 -0.76 -22.37 -0.01
N ASP A 40 -1.50 -22.56 1.06
CA ASP A 40 -2.94 -22.86 1.10
C ASP A 40 -3.83 -21.60 1.16
N TRP A 41 -3.24 -20.40 1.15
CA TRP A 41 -3.97 -19.13 1.08
C TRP A 41 -4.03 -18.61 -0.35
N SER A 42 -5.16 -18.00 -0.69
CA SER A 42 -5.30 -17.18 -1.90
C SER A 42 -4.67 -15.80 -1.71
N PHE A 43 -4.31 -15.13 -2.80
CA PHE A 43 -3.99 -13.70 -2.77
C PHE A 43 -4.37 -12.99 -4.07
N CYS A 44 -4.58 -11.69 -3.96
CA CYS A 44 -4.69 -10.77 -5.07
C CYS A 44 -3.73 -9.59 -4.82
N ASN A 45 -2.67 -9.47 -5.61
CA ASN A 45 -1.75 -8.32 -5.62
C ASN A 45 -2.21 -7.38 -6.73
N LEU A 46 -3.06 -6.40 -6.34
CA LEU A 46 -3.86 -5.59 -7.24
C LEU A 46 -3.00 -4.52 -7.93
N LEU A 47 -3.07 -4.45 -9.26
CA LEU A 47 -2.62 -3.28 -10.02
C LEU A 47 -3.80 -2.33 -10.22
N LEU A 48 -3.68 -1.11 -9.69
CA LEU A 48 -4.70 -0.08 -9.81
C LEU A 48 -4.70 0.52 -11.23
N GLN A 49 -5.87 0.84 -11.75
CA GLN A 49 -6.04 1.37 -13.10
C GLN A 49 -5.14 2.57 -13.38
N GLY A 50 -4.55 2.60 -14.58
CA GLY A 50 -3.62 3.65 -15.00
C GLY A 50 -2.20 3.50 -14.46
N HIS A 51 -1.96 2.59 -13.51
CA HIS A 51 -0.63 2.11 -13.17
C HIS A 51 -0.29 0.94 -14.11
N GLY A 52 1.00 0.69 -14.34
CA GLY A 52 1.46 -0.29 -15.34
C GLY A 52 1.47 0.25 -16.77
N GLY A 53 0.84 1.38 -17.04
CA GLY A 53 0.82 2.10 -18.31
C GLY A 53 1.54 3.44 -18.25
N GLY A 54 1.34 4.26 -19.28
CA GLY A 54 2.00 5.56 -19.43
C GLY A 54 1.33 6.70 -18.63
N ALA A 55 1.90 7.91 -18.76
CA ALA A 55 1.41 9.10 -18.06
C ALA A 55 -0.05 9.44 -18.40
N ARG A 56 -0.52 9.15 -19.61
CA ARG A 56 -1.92 9.34 -20.02
C ARG A 56 -2.86 8.40 -19.28
N ASP A 57 -2.48 7.13 -19.15
CA ASP A 57 -3.31 6.12 -18.48
C ASP A 57 -3.52 6.49 -17.02
N PHE A 58 -2.44 6.92 -16.34
CA PHE A 58 -2.52 7.46 -14.99
C PHE A 58 -3.38 8.72 -14.90
N SER A 59 -3.26 9.64 -15.87
CA SER A 59 -4.05 10.86 -15.93
C SER A 59 -5.55 10.59 -16.08
N ALA A 60 -5.93 9.51 -16.78
CA ALA A 60 -7.31 9.12 -17.04
C ALA A 60 -7.98 8.40 -15.85
N ALA A 61 -7.20 7.93 -14.88
CA ALA A 61 -7.72 7.30 -13.66
C ALA A 61 -8.17 8.34 -12.61
N SER A 62 -8.68 7.89 -11.47
CA SER A 62 -9.04 8.76 -10.33
C SER A 62 -9.02 8.00 -9.00
N MET A 63 -8.98 8.74 -7.88
CA MET A 63 -9.11 8.14 -6.54
C MET A 63 -10.42 7.37 -6.37
N ALA A 64 -11.50 7.84 -7.00
CA ALA A 64 -12.80 7.15 -6.96
C ALA A 64 -12.72 5.78 -7.64
N VAL A 65 -12.07 5.70 -8.80
CA VAL A 65 -11.85 4.45 -9.54
C VAL A 65 -10.98 3.50 -8.72
N TRP A 66 -9.87 3.96 -8.16
CA TRP A 66 -8.95 3.12 -7.38
C TRP A 66 -9.58 2.58 -6.10
N ARG A 67 -10.37 3.42 -5.41
CA ARG A 67 -11.15 2.99 -4.25
C ARG A 67 -12.17 1.92 -4.64
N GLU A 68 -12.89 2.12 -5.74
CA GLU A 68 -13.88 1.15 -6.22
C GLU A 68 -13.23 -0.17 -6.67
N GLN A 69 -12.07 -0.13 -7.36
CA GLN A 69 -11.32 -1.34 -7.69
C GLN A 69 -10.87 -2.10 -6.44
N THR A 70 -10.40 -1.39 -5.40
CA THR A 70 -10.02 -2.01 -4.13
C THR A 70 -11.23 -2.69 -3.48
N ARG A 71 -12.40 -2.01 -3.48
CA ARG A 71 -13.65 -2.54 -2.95
C ARG A 71 -14.09 -3.79 -3.70
N GLN A 72 -14.03 -3.78 -5.04
CA GLN A 72 -14.42 -4.91 -5.89
C GLN A 72 -13.48 -6.10 -5.67
N ALA A 73 -12.16 -5.87 -5.65
CA ALA A 73 -11.19 -6.93 -5.40
C ALA A 73 -11.36 -7.55 -4.00
N PHE A 74 -11.67 -6.74 -2.98
CA PHE A 74 -12.02 -7.25 -1.66
C PHE A 74 -13.30 -8.08 -1.69
N ALA A 75 -14.35 -7.59 -2.33
CA ALA A 75 -15.65 -8.30 -2.42
C ALA A 75 -15.52 -9.63 -3.16
N GLU A 76 -14.72 -9.69 -4.23
CA GLU A 76 -14.42 -10.94 -4.96
C GLU A 76 -13.74 -11.97 -4.06
N LEU A 77 -12.73 -11.56 -3.28
CA LEU A 77 -12.07 -12.46 -2.33
C LEU A 77 -13.02 -12.87 -1.21
N ARG A 78 -13.76 -11.91 -0.65
CA ARG A 78 -14.70 -12.18 0.46
C ARG A 78 -15.83 -13.14 0.08
N ALA A 79 -16.26 -13.15 -1.16
CA ALA A 79 -17.28 -14.09 -1.65
C ALA A 79 -16.80 -15.55 -1.67
N GLN A 80 -15.48 -15.80 -1.66
CA GLN A 80 -14.88 -17.11 -1.80
C GLN A 80 -14.06 -17.53 -0.56
N HIS A 81 -13.81 -16.62 0.39
CA HIS A 81 -12.94 -16.87 1.55
C HIS A 81 -13.58 -16.37 2.84
N GLU A 82 -13.47 -17.16 3.90
CA GLU A 82 -13.96 -16.82 5.25
C GLU A 82 -13.11 -15.73 5.92
N THR A 83 -11.81 -15.71 5.62
CA THR A 83 -10.83 -14.79 6.19
C THR A 83 -10.16 -13.99 5.07
N VAL A 84 -10.27 -12.66 5.11
CA VAL A 84 -9.58 -11.77 4.16
C VAL A 84 -8.79 -10.72 4.94
N VAL A 85 -7.47 -10.74 4.75
CA VAL A 85 -6.53 -9.73 5.28
C VAL A 85 -6.19 -8.73 4.18
N ILE A 86 -6.11 -7.44 4.51
CA ILE A 86 -5.64 -6.42 3.57
C ILE A 86 -4.25 -5.94 3.97
N ALA A 87 -3.28 -6.11 3.08
CA ALA A 87 -1.94 -5.53 3.17
C ALA A 87 -1.83 -4.34 2.21
N ALA A 88 -1.54 -3.16 2.72
CA ALA A 88 -1.58 -1.96 1.91
C ALA A 88 -0.40 -1.02 2.18
N HIS A 89 -0.02 -0.24 1.16
CA HIS A 89 1.05 0.73 1.23
C HIS A 89 0.56 2.13 0.85
N SER A 90 0.99 3.16 1.61
CA SER A 90 0.76 4.57 1.29
C SER A 90 -0.72 4.87 0.96
N MET A 91 -1.06 5.41 -0.21
CA MET A 91 -2.45 5.67 -0.64
C MET A 91 -3.35 4.43 -0.48
N GLY A 92 -2.87 3.24 -0.80
CA GLY A 92 -3.65 2.00 -0.67
C GLY A 92 -4.14 1.75 0.75
N THR A 93 -3.41 2.22 1.77
CA THR A 93 -3.82 2.11 3.18
C THR A 93 -5.09 2.91 3.49
N LEU A 94 -5.32 4.02 2.77
CA LEU A 94 -6.54 4.81 2.92
C LEU A 94 -7.76 3.99 2.52
N PHE A 95 -7.66 3.28 1.39
CA PHE A 95 -8.74 2.40 0.91
C PHE A 95 -8.93 1.19 1.83
N ALA A 96 -7.82 0.61 2.33
CA ALA A 96 -7.86 -0.50 3.28
C ALA A 96 -8.58 -0.12 4.59
N VAL A 97 -8.29 1.07 5.15
CA VAL A 97 -8.98 1.59 6.35
C VAL A 97 -10.47 1.83 6.06
N GLN A 98 -10.80 2.45 4.92
CA GLN A 98 -12.20 2.70 4.53
C GLN A 98 -12.98 1.39 4.36
N GLU A 99 -12.36 0.36 3.78
CA GLU A 99 -13.01 -0.93 3.61
C GLU A 99 -13.18 -1.65 4.95
N ALA A 100 -12.19 -1.63 5.84
CA ALA A 100 -12.27 -2.29 7.15
C ALA A 100 -13.30 -1.67 8.12
N VAL A 101 -13.66 -0.39 7.93
CA VAL A 101 -14.75 0.24 8.68
C VAL A 101 -16.12 -0.14 8.10
N ARG A 102 -16.17 -0.51 6.84
CA ARG A 102 -17.40 -0.74 6.09
C ARG A 102 -17.80 -2.21 6.00
N SER A 103 -16.81 -3.08 5.95
CA SER A 103 -16.95 -4.51 5.67
C SER A 103 -16.15 -5.34 6.67
N PRO A 104 -16.53 -6.59 6.93
CA PRO A 104 -15.77 -7.49 7.81
C PRO A 104 -14.43 -7.86 7.17
N VAL A 105 -13.36 -7.23 7.64
CA VAL A 105 -11.96 -7.55 7.33
C VAL A 105 -11.35 -8.17 8.60
N GLU A 106 -10.59 -9.25 8.47
CA GLU A 106 -10.06 -9.96 9.63
C GLU A 106 -8.73 -9.39 10.13
N GLY A 107 -8.01 -8.62 9.29
CA GLY A 107 -6.77 -7.95 9.71
C GLY A 107 -6.25 -6.94 8.69
N LEU A 108 -5.53 -5.95 9.19
CA LEU A 108 -4.89 -4.90 8.40
C LEU A 108 -3.38 -4.89 8.63
N PHE A 109 -2.60 -4.96 7.54
CA PHE A 109 -1.17 -4.73 7.53
C PHE A 109 -0.88 -3.46 6.73
N LEU A 110 -0.58 -2.36 7.43
CA LEU A 110 -0.52 -1.02 6.85
C LEU A 110 0.89 -0.46 6.88
N LEU A 111 1.40 -0.07 5.72
CA LEU A 111 2.73 0.51 5.53
C LEU A 111 2.62 1.99 5.16
N ASN A 112 3.19 2.87 5.99
CA ASN A 112 3.28 4.31 5.75
C ASN A 112 1.93 4.98 5.44
N VAL A 113 0.97 4.88 6.37
CA VAL A 113 -0.38 5.48 6.24
C VAL A 113 -0.29 7.00 6.13
N PRO A 114 -0.72 7.63 5.02
CA PRO A 114 -0.48 9.06 4.75
C PRO A 114 -1.52 9.98 5.38
N LEU A 115 -1.73 9.92 6.71
CA LEU A 115 -2.63 10.86 7.40
C LEU A 115 -2.05 12.28 7.46
N HIS A 116 -0.72 12.40 7.50
CA HIS A 116 0.03 13.65 7.39
C HIS A 116 1.16 13.45 6.39
N VAL A 117 1.23 14.30 5.39
CA VAL A 117 2.22 14.22 4.32
C VAL A 117 3.15 15.44 4.33
N HIS A 118 4.34 15.25 3.81
CA HIS A 118 5.34 16.29 3.55
C HIS A 118 6.13 15.91 2.28
N VAL A 119 6.96 16.80 1.80
CA VAL A 119 7.88 16.51 0.70
C VAL A 119 9.29 16.85 1.18
N ARG A 120 10.15 15.85 1.31
CA ARG A 120 11.58 16.02 1.62
C ARG A 120 12.41 16.03 0.33
N PRO A 121 13.62 16.58 0.32
CA PRO A 121 14.46 16.66 -0.89
C PRO A 121 14.68 15.32 -1.60
N ARG A 122 14.72 14.21 -0.84
CA ARG A 122 14.84 12.86 -1.41
C ARG A 122 13.64 12.49 -2.29
N ALA A 123 12.43 12.97 -1.98
CA ALA A 123 11.26 12.73 -2.83
C ALA A 123 11.43 13.33 -4.23
N LEU A 124 12.01 14.52 -4.32
CA LEU A 124 12.32 15.18 -5.61
C LEU A 124 13.38 14.40 -6.38
N ARG A 125 14.42 13.93 -5.67
CA ARG A 125 15.45 13.06 -6.27
C ARG A 125 14.82 11.77 -6.82
N ASN A 126 13.95 11.11 -6.04
CA ASN A 126 13.28 9.88 -6.46
C ASN A 126 12.36 10.12 -7.67
N ALA A 127 11.65 11.25 -7.71
CA ALA A 127 10.86 11.65 -8.88
C ALA A 127 11.75 11.79 -10.12
N TRP A 128 12.93 12.43 -10.00
CA TRP A 128 13.90 12.53 -11.10
C TRP A 128 14.44 11.15 -11.54
N LEU A 129 14.74 10.24 -10.59
CA LEU A 129 15.17 8.88 -10.89
C LEU A 129 14.08 8.12 -11.66
N ASN A 130 12.83 8.25 -11.26
CA ASN A 130 11.70 7.64 -11.95
C ASN A 130 11.50 8.21 -13.36
N TYR A 131 11.88 9.47 -13.60
CA TYR A 131 11.85 10.09 -14.93
C TYR A 131 13.02 9.68 -15.83
N GLY A 132 13.98 8.90 -15.35
CA GLY A 132 15.06 8.31 -16.14
C GLY A 132 16.47 8.56 -15.64
N GLY A 133 16.60 8.96 -14.38
CA GLY A 133 17.88 8.97 -13.70
C GLY A 133 18.38 7.55 -13.41
N THR A 134 19.69 7.40 -13.19
CA THR A 134 20.30 6.13 -12.80
C THR A 134 20.42 6.06 -11.28
N PRO A 135 19.74 5.11 -10.59
CA PRO A 135 19.86 4.97 -9.16
C PRO A 135 21.25 4.41 -8.77
N ARG A 136 21.94 5.08 -7.84
CA ARG A 136 23.30 4.70 -7.39
C ARG A 136 23.32 4.17 -5.96
N ASP A 137 22.21 4.19 -5.28
CA ASP A 137 22.08 3.76 -3.88
C ASP A 137 20.80 2.90 -3.69
N PRO A 138 20.71 2.11 -2.59
CA PRO A 138 19.58 1.23 -2.34
C PRO A 138 18.22 1.97 -2.29
N TRP A 139 18.20 3.22 -1.82
CA TRP A 139 16.99 4.04 -1.75
C TRP A 139 16.43 4.38 -3.12
N GLY A 140 17.32 4.82 -4.01
CA GLY A 140 16.95 5.10 -5.39
C GLY A 140 16.53 3.85 -6.15
N GLN A 141 17.23 2.73 -5.93
CA GLN A 141 16.87 1.43 -6.52
C GLN A 141 15.48 0.98 -6.09
N ALA A 142 15.17 1.06 -4.79
CA ALA A 142 13.85 0.72 -4.26
C ALA A 142 12.75 1.64 -4.80
N ALA A 143 13.02 2.95 -4.90
CA ALA A 143 12.06 3.91 -5.45
C ALA A 143 11.72 3.59 -6.91
N VAL A 144 12.73 3.27 -7.74
CA VAL A 144 12.53 2.90 -9.16
C VAL A 144 11.83 1.54 -9.27
N ALA A 145 12.18 0.56 -8.43
CA ALA A 145 11.56 -0.76 -8.44
C ALA A 145 10.07 -0.73 -8.04
N ALA A 146 9.72 0.16 -7.12
CA ALA A 146 8.34 0.34 -6.65
C ALA A 146 7.47 1.16 -7.61
N TYR A 147 8.08 1.92 -8.51
CA TYR A 147 7.38 2.84 -9.41
C TYR A 147 6.62 2.08 -10.50
N GLY A 148 5.36 2.44 -10.68
CA GLY A 148 4.42 1.68 -11.51
C GLY A 148 3.84 2.46 -12.69
N VAL A 149 4.46 3.56 -13.13
CA VAL A 149 4.01 4.29 -14.33
C VAL A 149 5.15 4.39 -15.33
N GLU A 150 4.89 4.04 -16.57
CA GLU A 150 5.89 4.14 -17.63
C GLU A 150 6.24 5.60 -17.92
N ARG A 151 7.51 5.84 -18.16
CA ARG A 151 8.02 7.16 -18.52
C ARG A 151 7.45 7.61 -19.85
N ASP A 152 6.89 8.81 -19.89
CA ASP A 152 6.45 9.47 -21.10
C ASP A 152 7.36 10.65 -21.43
N ARG A 153 7.75 10.81 -22.71
CA ARG A 153 8.56 11.95 -23.16
C ARG A 153 7.73 13.19 -23.42
N ASN A 154 6.42 13.03 -23.63
CA ASN A 154 5.52 14.14 -23.86
C ASN A 154 5.02 14.69 -22.53
N VAL A 155 5.56 15.84 -22.12
CA VAL A 155 5.23 16.52 -20.86
C VAL A 155 3.74 16.88 -20.74
N LEU A 156 3.03 17.07 -21.86
CA LEU A 156 1.60 17.37 -21.86
C LEU A 156 0.75 16.20 -21.31
N HIS A 157 1.24 14.97 -21.39
CA HIS A 157 0.56 13.80 -20.86
C HIS A 157 0.50 13.76 -19.33
N TYR A 158 1.36 14.57 -18.67
CA TYR A 158 1.36 14.73 -17.21
C TYR A 158 0.37 15.81 -16.72
N ALA A 159 -0.30 16.53 -17.62
CA ALA A 159 -1.24 17.61 -17.24
C ALA A 159 -2.41 17.11 -16.36
N GLY A 160 -2.78 15.84 -16.47
CA GLY A 160 -3.83 15.22 -15.64
C GLY A 160 -3.35 14.73 -14.26
N TRP A 161 -2.05 14.81 -13.94
CA TRP A 161 -1.49 14.32 -12.68
C TRP A 161 -1.84 15.20 -11.46
N PRO A 162 -1.74 16.54 -11.51
CA PRO A 162 -2.07 17.40 -10.38
C PRO A 162 -3.46 17.11 -9.78
N PRO A 163 -4.55 16.93 -10.55
CA PRO A 163 -5.84 16.54 -9.98
C PRO A 163 -5.78 15.27 -9.13
N ARG A 164 -4.98 14.26 -9.52
CA ARG A 164 -4.82 12.99 -8.77
C ARG A 164 -4.24 13.23 -7.38
N PHE A 165 -3.26 14.14 -7.28
CA PHE A 165 -2.70 14.51 -5.98
C PHE A 165 -3.67 15.34 -5.13
N PHE A 166 -4.45 16.23 -5.74
CA PHE A 166 -5.51 16.94 -5.00
C PHE A 166 -6.60 15.99 -4.48
N GLU A 167 -7.01 15.03 -5.28
CA GLU A 167 -7.94 13.97 -4.86
C GLU A 167 -7.38 13.15 -3.69
N LEU A 168 -6.06 12.87 -3.67
CA LEU A 168 -5.39 12.20 -2.55
C LEU A 168 -5.58 12.95 -1.24
N PHE A 169 -5.46 14.28 -1.22
CA PHE A 169 -5.74 15.07 -0.01
C PHE A 169 -7.21 14.95 0.43
N GLY A 170 -8.12 14.80 -0.52
CA GLY A 170 -9.53 14.49 -0.25
C GLY A 170 -9.70 13.14 0.46
N GLU A 171 -9.03 12.09 -0.04
CA GLU A 171 -9.05 10.76 0.57
C GLU A 171 -8.39 10.75 1.96
N ILE A 172 -7.30 11.47 2.16
CA ILE A 172 -6.67 11.63 3.46
C ILE A 172 -7.66 12.26 4.47
N ARG A 173 -8.35 13.35 4.09
CA ARG A 173 -9.33 13.99 4.96
C ARG A 173 -10.50 13.08 5.29
N ARG A 174 -10.97 12.30 4.32
CA ARG A 174 -12.05 11.31 4.51
C ARG A 174 -11.63 10.20 5.46
N THR A 175 -10.39 9.70 5.34
CA THR A 175 -9.92 8.53 6.10
C THR A 175 -9.51 8.86 7.53
N ARG A 176 -9.01 10.07 7.82
CA ARG A 176 -8.56 10.46 9.17
C ARG A 176 -9.54 10.12 10.29
N PRO A 177 -10.82 10.49 10.23
CA PRO A 177 -11.78 10.15 11.29
C PRO A 177 -12.10 8.66 11.35
N LEU A 178 -11.95 7.92 10.26
CA LEU A 178 -12.25 6.50 10.17
C LEU A 178 -11.22 5.64 10.89
N VAL A 179 -9.97 6.08 11.01
CA VAL A 179 -8.92 5.32 11.71
C VAL A 179 -9.34 4.98 13.14
N ARG A 180 -10.00 5.90 13.84
CA ARG A 180 -10.50 5.68 15.22
C ARG A 180 -11.68 4.70 15.29
N GLN A 181 -12.28 4.37 14.17
CA GLN A 181 -13.40 3.42 14.09
C GLN A 181 -12.93 1.99 13.79
N LEU A 182 -11.61 1.79 13.60
CA LEU A 182 -11.06 0.46 13.35
C LEU A 182 -11.31 -0.46 14.56
N ALA A 183 -12.03 -1.54 14.32
CA ALA A 183 -12.34 -2.57 15.32
C ALA A 183 -11.62 -3.90 15.02
N VAL A 184 -10.78 -3.93 13.98
CA VAL A 184 -10.07 -5.13 13.52
C VAL A 184 -8.60 -5.10 13.92
N PRO A 185 -7.92 -6.24 14.09
CA PRO A 185 -6.48 -6.28 14.30
C PRO A 185 -5.76 -5.49 13.21
N CYS A 186 -4.94 -4.53 13.63
CA CYS A 186 -4.22 -3.65 12.72
C CYS A 186 -2.74 -3.57 13.13
N ARG A 187 -1.85 -3.82 12.19
CA ARG A 187 -0.41 -3.56 12.34
C ARG A 187 -0.04 -2.43 11.41
N ALA A 188 0.29 -1.27 11.97
CA ALA A 188 0.64 -0.07 11.23
C ALA A 188 2.13 0.27 11.42
N TYR A 189 2.86 0.37 10.32
CA TYR A 189 4.30 0.62 10.29
C TYR A 189 4.57 1.99 9.66
N PHE A 190 5.49 2.75 10.28
CA PHE A 190 5.86 4.09 9.83
C PHE A 190 7.37 4.22 9.75
N SER A 191 7.88 4.57 8.58
CA SER A 191 9.30 4.78 8.34
C SER A 191 9.72 6.18 8.81
N GLU A 192 10.73 6.28 9.70
CA GLU A 192 11.18 7.56 10.25
C GLU A 192 11.88 8.43 9.20
N ARG A 193 12.47 7.79 8.20
CA ARG A 193 13.15 8.47 7.10
C ARG A 193 12.28 8.61 5.85
N ASP A 194 10.97 8.40 5.98
CA ASP A 194 10.03 8.58 4.87
C ASP A 194 10.08 10.01 4.32
N GLU A 195 10.13 10.11 3.01
CA GLU A 195 10.25 11.38 2.29
C GLU A 195 8.91 11.99 1.89
N LEU A 196 7.81 11.25 2.06
CA LEU A 196 6.45 11.65 1.67
C LEU A 196 5.46 11.62 2.83
N VAL A 197 5.55 10.62 3.71
CA VAL A 197 4.64 10.45 4.85
C VAL A 197 5.33 10.87 6.14
N SER A 198 4.69 11.79 6.87
CA SER A 198 5.20 12.24 8.16
C SER A 198 4.92 11.21 9.25
N VAL A 199 5.88 10.96 10.12
CA VAL A 199 5.74 10.14 11.34
C VAL A 199 4.60 10.62 12.26
N ARG A 200 4.16 11.88 12.10
CA ARG A 200 2.96 12.38 12.80
C ARG A 200 1.70 11.58 12.48
N SER A 201 1.69 10.88 11.34
CA SER A 201 0.58 10.01 10.94
C SER A 201 0.34 8.88 11.95
N ALA A 202 1.37 8.39 12.62
CA ALA A 202 1.28 7.37 13.66
C ALA A 202 0.37 7.78 14.84
N ARG A 203 0.29 9.10 15.14
CA ARG A 203 -0.57 9.62 16.20
C ARG A 203 -2.05 9.38 15.93
N GLY A 204 -2.45 9.22 14.66
CA GLY A 204 -3.83 8.89 14.31
C GLY A 204 -4.30 7.53 14.85
N PHE A 205 -3.36 6.65 15.20
CA PHE A 205 -3.62 5.32 15.73
C PHE A 205 -3.49 5.22 17.26
N ALA A 206 -3.13 6.30 17.97
CA ALA A 206 -2.85 6.26 19.42
C ALA A 206 -4.05 5.78 20.27
N ASP A 207 -5.27 6.09 19.82
CA ASP A 207 -6.50 5.75 20.53
C ASP A 207 -7.23 4.55 19.88
N VAL A 208 -6.52 3.72 19.09
CA VAL A 208 -7.08 2.53 18.44
C VAL A 208 -6.60 1.27 19.17
N PRO A 209 -7.42 0.65 20.04
CA PRO A 209 -6.96 -0.46 20.90
C PRO A 209 -6.47 -1.68 20.13
N GLN A 210 -6.97 -1.91 18.91
CA GLN A 210 -6.60 -3.04 18.06
C GLN A 210 -5.37 -2.76 17.20
N ALA A 211 -4.82 -1.53 17.23
CA ALA A 211 -3.68 -1.16 16.42
C ALA A 211 -2.36 -1.34 17.20
N VAL A 212 -1.43 -2.07 16.58
CA VAL A 212 -0.02 -2.12 16.98
C VAL A 212 0.74 -1.22 16.02
N VAL A 213 1.30 -0.12 16.55
CA VAL A 213 2.09 0.84 15.77
C VAL A 213 3.56 0.56 15.98
N THR A 214 4.30 0.43 14.88
CA THR A 214 5.75 0.18 14.90
C THR A 214 6.47 1.22 14.05
N MET A 215 7.53 1.80 14.62
CA MET A 215 8.41 2.72 13.90
C MET A 215 9.56 1.96 13.25
N LEU A 216 9.96 2.38 12.05
CA LEU A 216 11.06 1.81 11.28
C LEU A 216 12.16 2.86 11.15
N PRO A 217 13.21 2.81 11.99
CA PRO A 217 14.16 3.92 12.11
C PRO A 217 15.08 4.08 10.89
N HIS A 218 15.26 3.03 10.09
CA HIS A 218 16.23 3.00 8.99
C HIS A 218 15.60 3.02 7.61
N SER A 219 14.26 2.93 7.52
CA SER A 219 13.50 2.82 6.27
C SER A 219 12.92 4.15 5.79
N GLY A 220 12.57 4.20 4.50
CA GLY A 220 11.91 5.31 3.82
C GLY A 220 10.54 4.93 3.27
N HIS A 221 10.06 5.69 2.26
CA HIS A 221 8.74 5.45 1.69
C HIS A 221 8.64 4.12 0.94
N ALA A 222 9.60 3.83 0.07
CA ALA A 222 9.65 2.60 -0.72
C ALA A 222 10.83 1.68 -0.34
N TYR A 223 11.76 2.17 0.47
CA TYR A 223 12.95 1.43 0.88
C TYR A 223 12.79 0.90 2.29
N TYR A 224 12.95 -0.41 2.47
CA TYR A 224 13.02 -1.06 3.76
C TYR A 224 14.44 -1.57 4.00
N GLU A 225 15.04 -1.13 5.11
CA GLU A 225 16.39 -1.54 5.48
C GLU A 225 16.43 -3.05 5.74
N ALA A 226 17.48 -3.72 5.20
CA ALA A 226 17.48 -5.17 5.04
C ALA A 226 17.82 -5.95 6.32
N GLN A 227 18.55 -5.34 7.26
CA GLN A 227 19.07 -6.07 8.43
C GLN A 227 18.12 -6.04 9.64
N GLU A 228 17.40 -4.94 9.83
CA GLU A 228 16.53 -4.73 10.99
C GLU A 228 15.07 -4.51 10.59
N ASP A 229 14.78 -3.50 9.78
CA ASP A 229 13.42 -3.07 9.51
C ASP A 229 12.63 -4.06 8.63
N LEU A 230 13.26 -4.62 7.58
CA LEU A 230 12.59 -5.57 6.71
C LEU A 230 12.29 -6.91 7.42
N PRO A 231 13.21 -7.53 8.19
CA PRO A 231 12.88 -8.70 9.00
C PRO A 231 11.77 -8.44 10.02
N LEU A 232 11.74 -7.25 10.64
CA LEU A 232 10.69 -6.85 11.57
C LEU A 232 9.33 -6.78 10.87
N LEU A 233 9.28 -6.17 9.68
CA LEU A 233 8.07 -6.12 8.83
C LEU A 233 7.59 -7.53 8.45
N GLN A 234 8.50 -8.39 8.00
CA GLN A 234 8.18 -9.76 7.60
C GLN A 234 7.68 -10.60 8.78
N CYS A 235 8.29 -10.45 9.96
CA CYS A 235 7.82 -11.09 11.20
C CYS A 235 6.40 -10.61 11.55
N GLY A 236 6.15 -9.30 11.49
CA GLY A 236 4.85 -8.72 11.76
C GLY A 236 3.78 -9.15 10.76
N PHE A 237 4.14 -9.32 9.49
CA PHE A 237 3.21 -9.81 8.47
C PHE A 237 2.82 -11.27 8.74
N ARG A 238 3.79 -12.16 8.98
CA ARG A 238 3.51 -13.56 9.37
C ARG A 238 2.63 -13.64 10.63
N ALA A 239 2.96 -12.85 11.66
CA ALA A 239 2.19 -12.82 12.89
C ALA A 239 0.73 -12.35 12.67
N MET A 240 0.49 -11.41 11.74
CA MET A 240 -0.85 -11.00 11.33
C MET A 240 -1.62 -12.16 10.69
N LEU A 241 -1.01 -12.85 9.71
CA LEU A 241 -1.67 -13.97 9.03
C LEU A 241 -2.02 -15.09 10.03
N GLN A 242 -1.09 -15.48 10.90
CA GLN A 242 -1.31 -16.48 11.94
C GLN A 242 -2.42 -16.08 12.94
N GLN A 243 -2.48 -14.80 13.31
CA GLN A 243 -3.52 -14.29 14.20
C GLN A 243 -4.91 -14.38 13.58
N CYS A 244 -5.01 -14.11 12.28
CA CYS A 244 -6.28 -14.16 11.54
C CYS A 244 -6.73 -15.61 11.29
N GLU A 245 -5.79 -16.52 11.02
CA GLU A 245 -6.07 -17.94 10.87
C GLU A 245 -6.63 -18.59 12.14
N LYS A 246 -6.05 -18.25 13.32
CA LYS A 246 -6.49 -18.79 14.63
C LYS A 246 -7.86 -18.30 15.10
N LYS A 247 -8.39 -17.22 14.52
CA LYS A 247 -9.73 -16.71 14.85
C LYS A 247 -10.86 -17.46 14.13
N ARG A 248 -10.52 -18.35 13.27
CA ARG A 248 -11.38 -19.30 12.57
C ARG A 248 -11.64 -20.53 13.46
#